data_ecd27c892a24021d34433a791a190abc
#
_entry.id   ecd27c892a24021d34433a791a190abc
#
_cell.length_a   1.000
_cell.length_b   1.000
_cell.length_c   1.000
_cell.angle_alpha   90.00
_cell.angle_beta   90.00
_cell.angle_gamma   90.00
#
_symmetry.space_group_name_H-M   'P 1'
#
loop_
_entity.id
_entity.type
_entity.pdbx_description
1 polymer ?
#
loop_
_entity_poly.entity_id
_entity_poly.type
_entity_poly.pdbx_seq_one_letter_code
_entity_poly.pdbx_strand_id
1 'polypeptide(L)'
;YESSVPCTPLGCYLLIKKIEPNLSGKKAVVVGRSNLNGKPMTQLLLKENCTVTITHSKTKDLKAECSKADIIVAAVGIPELVKGDWVKKDTIVIDVGINKTEKGIVGDVAFDEVSKVAKALTPVPGGVGPMTIACLLKNTIECFKRSLK
;
A
#
# COMPACT_ATOMS: atom_id res chain seq x y z
N TYR A 1 9.36 10.41 -22.06
CA TYR A 1 8.11 9.61 -22.08
C TYR A 1 7.53 9.59 -20.66
N GLU A 2 6.41 10.29 -20.45
CA GLU A 2 5.61 10.10 -19.24
C GLU A 2 4.85 8.78 -19.36
N SER A 3 5.30 7.75 -18.69
CA SER A 3 4.61 6.47 -18.61
C SER A 3 3.41 6.54 -17.66
N SER A 4 2.41 5.69 -17.88
CA SER A 4 1.31 5.53 -16.93
C SER A 4 1.79 4.85 -15.66
N VAL A 5 1.32 5.34 -14.51
CA VAL A 5 1.60 4.71 -13.22
C VAL A 5 0.69 3.48 -13.06
N PRO A 6 1.21 2.32 -12.60
CA PRO A 6 0.37 1.15 -12.34
C PRO A 6 -0.82 1.49 -11.43
N CYS A 7 -2.01 0.97 -11.78
CA CYS A 7 -3.28 1.43 -11.19
C CYS A 7 -3.38 1.16 -9.69
N THR A 8 -3.00 -0.02 -9.21
CA THR A 8 -3.06 -0.37 -7.78
C THR A 8 -2.09 0.47 -6.94
N PRO A 9 -0.80 0.60 -7.28
CA PRO A 9 0.09 1.52 -6.59
C PRO A 9 -0.40 2.97 -6.60
N LEU A 10 -0.94 3.45 -7.72
CA LEU A 10 -1.51 4.79 -7.80
C LEU A 10 -2.70 4.95 -6.84
N GLY A 11 -3.57 3.96 -6.77
CA GLY A 11 -4.71 3.95 -5.84
C GLY A 11 -4.25 4.00 -4.38
N CYS A 12 -3.26 3.18 -4.01
CA CYS A 12 -2.65 3.20 -2.68
C CYS A 12 -2.06 4.58 -2.35
N TYR A 13 -1.30 5.14 -3.29
CA TYR A 13 -0.71 6.48 -3.15
C TYR A 13 -1.76 7.55 -2.89
N LEU A 14 -2.85 7.58 -3.67
CA LEU A 14 -3.92 8.56 -3.50
C LEU A 14 -4.63 8.43 -2.14
N LEU A 15 -4.84 7.21 -1.66
CA LEU A 15 -5.40 6.96 -0.33
C LEU A 15 -4.48 7.49 0.78
N ILE A 16 -3.17 7.23 0.69
CA ILE A 16 -2.17 7.74 1.64
C ILE A 16 -2.19 9.28 1.63
N LYS A 17 -2.12 9.91 0.45
CA LYS A 17 -2.12 11.38 0.31
C LYS A 17 -3.38 12.05 0.83
N LYS A 18 -4.52 11.35 0.82
CA LYS A 18 -5.77 11.86 1.39
C LYS A 18 -5.72 11.96 2.92
N ILE A 19 -5.01 11.05 3.57
CA ILE A 19 -4.86 11.01 5.04
C ILE A 19 -3.69 11.89 5.50
N GLU A 20 -2.60 11.88 4.75
CA GLU A 20 -1.37 12.61 5.04
C GLU A 20 -0.88 13.32 3.77
N PRO A 21 -1.23 14.58 3.58
CA PRO A 21 -0.82 15.33 2.37
C PRO A 21 0.68 15.53 2.23
N ASN A 22 1.43 15.62 3.33
CA ASN A 22 2.89 15.76 3.33
C ASN A 22 3.56 14.48 3.80
N LEU A 23 4.20 13.77 2.88
CA LEU A 23 4.91 12.52 3.15
C LEU A 23 6.42 12.70 3.35
N SER A 24 6.94 13.91 3.14
CA SER A 24 8.38 14.18 3.23
C SER A 24 8.94 13.80 4.60
N GLY A 25 10.03 13.03 4.60
CA GLY A 25 10.69 12.54 5.81
C GLY A 25 10.00 11.36 6.50
N LYS A 26 8.81 10.92 6.06
CA LYS A 26 8.13 9.76 6.62
C LYS A 26 8.89 8.47 6.31
N LYS A 27 8.86 7.53 7.27
CA LYS A 27 9.37 6.17 7.08
C LYS A 27 8.27 5.28 6.52
N ALA A 28 8.48 4.75 5.33
CA ALA A 28 7.53 3.86 4.67
C ALA A 28 8.11 2.45 4.55
N VAL A 29 7.32 1.44 4.86
CA VAL A 29 7.65 0.03 4.67
C VAL A 29 6.69 -0.57 3.65
N VAL A 30 7.26 -1.11 2.58
CA VAL A 30 6.51 -1.85 1.56
C VAL A 30 6.77 -3.34 1.77
N VAL A 31 5.74 -4.06 2.19
CA VAL A 31 5.79 -5.50 2.42
C VAL A 31 5.43 -6.20 1.11
N GLY A 32 6.45 -6.72 0.43
CA GLY A 32 6.35 -7.31 -0.89
C GLY A 32 7.11 -6.52 -1.96
N ARG A 33 7.66 -7.26 -2.95
CA ARG A 33 8.52 -6.70 -4.01
C ARG A 33 8.12 -7.11 -5.42
N SER A 34 6.83 -7.32 -5.64
CA SER A 34 6.31 -7.66 -6.97
C SER A 34 6.52 -6.51 -7.97
N ASN A 35 6.63 -6.84 -9.25
CA ASN A 35 6.72 -5.83 -10.31
C ASN A 35 5.39 -5.05 -10.47
N LEU A 36 4.26 -5.65 -10.06
CA LEU A 36 2.94 -5.02 -10.19
C LEU A 36 2.65 -4.03 -9.06
N ASN A 37 3.07 -4.32 -7.83
CA ASN A 37 2.69 -3.54 -6.65
C ASN A 37 3.89 -3.02 -5.85
N GLY A 38 4.72 -3.91 -5.31
CA GLY A 38 5.77 -3.53 -4.35
C GLY A 38 6.79 -2.55 -4.90
N LYS A 39 7.42 -2.87 -6.04
CA LYS A 39 8.42 -2.00 -6.67
C LYS A 39 7.83 -0.65 -7.12
N PRO A 40 6.70 -0.59 -7.85
CA PRO A 40 6.11 0.69 -8.24
C PRO A 40 5.69 1.53 -7.03
N MET A 41 5.15 0.91 -5.98
CA MET A 41 4.77 1.61 -4.75
C MET A 41 5.98 2.26 -4.08
N THR A 42 7.10 1.55 -4.03
CA THR A 42 8.37 2.08 -3.51
C THR A 42 8.80 3.34 -4.25
N GLN A 43 8.72 3.33 -5.59
CA GLN A 43 9.08 4.50 -6.42
C GLN A 43 8.16 5.71 -6.16
N LEU A 44 6.86 5.48 -5.99
CA LEU A 44 5.93 6.58 -5.68
C LEU A 44 6.22 7.22 -4.32
N LEU A 45 6.52 6.41 -3.30
CA LEU A 45 6.86 6.91 -1.96
C LEU A 45 8.23 7.62 -1.95
N LEU A 46 9.21 7.12 -2.70
CA LEU A 46 10.50 7.80 -2.86
C LEU A 46 10.34 9.18 -3.53
N LYS A 47 9.47 9.30 -4.54
CA LYS A 47 9.16 10.57 -5.20
C LYS A 47 8.58 11.60 -4.22
N GLU A 48 7.91 11.16 -3.18
CA GLU A 48 7.37 12.00 -2.10
C GLU A 48 8.37 12.26 -0.96
N ASN A 49 9.65 11.95 -1.17
CA ASN A 49 10.73 12.10 -0.20
C ASN A 49 10.56 11.24 1.07
N CYS A 50 9.89 10.10 0.97
CA CYS A 50 9.89 9.11 2.05
C CYS A 50 11.23 8.37 2.12
N THR A 51 11.62 7.97 3.34
CA THR A 51 12.62 6.91 3.52
C THR A 51 11.91 5.57 3.39
N VAL A 52 12.22 4.80 2.35
CA VAL A 52 11.46 3.58 2.01
C VAL A 52 12.29 2.33 2.25
N THR A 53 11.75 1.41 3.03
CA THR A 53 12.24 0.04 3.17
C THR A 53 11.31 -0.90 2.39
N ILE A 54 11.85 -1.62 1.42
CA ILE A 54 11.14 -2.68 0.73
C ILE A 54 11.53 -4.03 1.32
N THR A 55 10.54 -4.84 1.71
CA THR A 55 10.73 -6.12 2.38
C THR A 55 10.24 -7.30 1.53
N HIS A 56 10.71 -8.48 1.84
CA HIS A 56 10.40 -9.70 1.09
C HIS A 56 10.61 -10.96 1.96
N SER A 57 10.38 -12.14 1.41
CA SER A 57 10.49 -13.44 2.11
C SER A 57 11.86 -13.75 2.70
N LYS A 58 12.90 -13.00 2.35
CA LYS A 58 14.27 -13.15 2.90
C LYS A 58 14.62 -12.04 3.90
N THR A 59 13.71 -11.12 4.19
CA THR A 59 13.89 -10.12 5.25
C THR A 59 13.95 -10.83 6.60
N LYS A 60 14.99 -10.57 7.37
CA LYS A 60 15.28 -11.32 8.62
C LYS A 60 14.24 -11.05 9.71
N ASP A 61 13.88 -9.78 9.91
CA ASP A 61 12.93 -9.37 10.95
C ASP A 61 11.92 -8.38 10.38
N LEU A 62 10.90 -8.93 9.75
CA LEU A 62 9.83 -8.14 9.13
C LEU A 62 9.05 -7.32 10.16
N LYS A 63 8.83 -7.86 11.36
CA LYS A 63 8.16 -7.17 12.46
C LYS A 63 8.94 -5.92 12.88
N ALA A 64 10.25 -6.04 13.07
CA ALA A 64 11.09 -4.90 13.45
C ALA A 64 11.11 -3.81 12.36
N GLU A 65 11.04 -4.17 11.09
CA GLU A 65 10.93 -3.18 10.01
C GLU A 65 9.57 -2.46 10.06
N CYS A 66 8.46 -3.20 10.16
CA CYS A 66 7.12 -2.63 10.24
C CYS A 66 6.94 -1.72 11.45
N SER A 67 7.49 -2.08 12.62
CA SER A 67 7.31 -1.33 13.87
C SER A 67 7.89 0.09 13.86
N LYS A 68 8.79 0.39 12.92
CA LYS A 68 9.42 1.71 12.75
C LYS A 68 8.67 2.60 11.75
N ALA A 69 7.71 2.03 11.02
CA ALA A 69 7.07 2.69 9.88
C ALA A 69 5.99 3.70 10.29
N ASP A 70 5.93 4.82 9.59
CA ASP A 70 4.82 5.77 9.60
C ASP A 70 3.74 5.35 8.59
N ILE A 71 4.17 4.62 7.55
CA ILE A 71 3.33 4.11 6.47
C ILE A 71 3.71 2.66 6.20
N ILE A 72 2.72 1.76 6.17
CA ILE A 72 2.89 0.35 5.78
C ILE A 72 2.00 0.08 4.57
N VAL A 73 2.58 -0.51 3.53
CA VAL A 73 1.82 -1.04 2.38
C VAL A 73 2.07 -2.53 2.27
N ALA A 74 1.05 -3.33 2.55
CA ALA A 74 1.13 -4.79 2.52
C ALA A 74 0.61 -5.35 1.19
N ALA A 75 1.47 -6.05 0.44
CA ALA A 75 1.18 -6.58 -0.89
C ALA A 75 1.93 -7.90 -1.17
N VAL A 76 1.66 -8.93 -0.38
CA VAL A 76 2.34 -10.23 -0.41
C VAL A 76 1.43 -11.41 -0.73
N GLY A 77 0.11 -11.25 -0.60
CA GLY A 77 -0.85 -12.34 -0.81
C GLY A 77 -0.79 -13.42 0.28
N ILE A 78 -0.49 -13.03 1.51
CA ILE A 78 -0.46 -13.92 2.68
C ILE A 78 -1.51 -13.43 3.67
N PRO A 79 -2.56 -14.23 3.96
CA PRO A 79 -3.65 -13.82 4.83
C PRO A 79 -3.15 -13.35 6.20
N GLU A 80 -3.55 -12.14 6.59
CA GLU A 80 -3.33 -11.58 7.93
C GLU A 80 -1.88 -11.66 8.45
N LEU A 81 -0.90 -11.53 7.55
CA LEU A 81 0.52 -11.58 7.90
C LEU A 81 0.93 -10.46 8.85
N VAL A 82 0.49 -9.22 8.57
CA VAL A 82 0.81 -8.04 9.40
C VAL A 82 -0.12 -7.99 10.60
N LYS A 83 0.45 -8.15 11.80
CA LYS A 83 -0.30 -8.20 13.06
C LYS A 83 -0.34 -6.84 13.76
N GLY A 84 -1.24 -6.70 14.74
CA GLY A 84 -1.39 -5.46 15.50
C GLY A 84 -0.12 -5.03 16.24
N ASP A 85 0.63 -5.98 16.78
CA ASP A 85 1.89 -5.76 17.50
C ASP A 85 3.10 -5.44 16.59
N TRP A 86 2.89 -5.43 15.26
CA TRP A 86 3.87 -4.98 14.27
C TRP A 86 3.71 -3.51 13.91
N VAL A 87 2.58 -2.91 14.27
CA VAL A 87 2.20 -1.57 13.85
C VAL A 87 2.29 -0.61 15.03
N LYS A 88 3.05 0.46 14.90
CA LYS A 88 3.08 1.51 15.92
C LYS A 88 1.83 2.39 15.85
N LYS A 89 1.55 3.09 16.93
CA LYS A 89 0.47 4.08 16.99
C LYS A 89 0.63 5.13 15.86
N ASP A 90 -0.48 5.57 15.31
CA ASP A 90 -0.59 6.59 14.27
C ASP A 90 0.00 6.21 12.90
N THR A 91 0.31 4.94 12.67
CA THR A 91 0.73 4.44 11.35
C THR A 91 -0.46 4.41 10.37
N ILE A 92 -0.22 4.79 9.12
CA ILE A 92 -1.15 4.58 8.00
C ILE A 92 -0.85 3.22 7.38
N VAL A 93 -1.87 2.37 7.31
CA VAL A 93 -1.73 1.00 6.78
C VAL A 93 -2.60 0.82 5.55
N ILE A 94 -1.99 0.44 4.44
CA ILE A 94 -2.65 0.12 3.18
C ILE A 94 -2.53 -1.38 2.92
N ASP A 95 -3.66 -2.05 2.90
CA ASP A 95 -3.75 -3.48 2.62
C ASP A 95 -4.16 -3.73 1.17
N VAL A 96 -3.23 -4.24 0.38
CA VAL A 96 -3.44 -4.59 -1.05
C VAL A 96 -3.87 -6.04 -1.20
N GLY A 97 -3.73 -6.85 -0.15
CA GLY A 97 -4.02 -8.29 -0.19
C GLY A 97 -5.50 -8.58 -0.48
N ILE A 98 -5.75 -9.61 -1.27
CA ILE A 98 -7.07 -10.20 -1.47
C ILE A 98 -6.90 -11.72 -1.41
N ASN A 99 -7.22 -12.29 -0.25
CA ASN A 99 -7.03 -13.70 0.01
C ASN A 99 -8.38 -14.37 0.27
N LYS A 100 -8.68 -15.43 -0.47
CA LYS A 100 -9.86 -16.27 -0.22
C LYS A 100 -9.52 -17.26 0.89
N THR A 101 -10.31 -17.26 1.95
CA THR A 101 -10.21 -18.18 3.08
C THR A 101 -11.57 -18.86 3.33
N GLU A 102 -11.62 -19.86 4.19
CA GLU A 102 -12.89 -20.48 4.60
C GLU A 102 -13.84 -19.50 5.29
N LYS A 103 -13.30 -18.43 5.89
CA LYS A 103 -14.06 -17.35 6.55
C LYS A 103 -14.45 -16.21 5.61
N GLY A 104 -14.13 -16.32 4.31
CA GLY A 104 -14.37 -15.28 3.31
C GLY A 104 -13.11 -14.62 2.79
N ILE A 105 -13.23 -13.39 2.30
CA ILE A 105 -12.11 -12.61 1.75
C ILE A 105 -11.45 -11.80 2.88
N VAL A 106 -10.15 -11.96 3.03
CA VAL A 106 -9.31 -11.20 3.98
C VAL A 106 -8.11 -10.59 3.27
N GLY A 107 -7.53 -9.55 3.85
CA GLY A 107 -6.30 -8.93 3.36
C GLY A 107 -5.03 -9.61 3.87
N ASP A 108 -3.91 -8.93 3.64
CA ASP A 108 -2.60 -9.30 4.17
C ASP A 108 -2.39 -8.77 5.60
N VAL A 109 -3.32 -7.98 6.12
CA VAL A 109 -3.27 -7.32 7.43
C VAL A 109 -4.36 -7.90 8.33
N ALA A 110 -4.01 -8.21 9.58
CA ALA A 110 -4.99 -8.62 10.60
C ALA A 110 -5.85 -7.41 11.01
N PHE A 111 -6.97 -7.22 10.32
CA PHE A 111 -7.79 -6.01 10.39
C PHE A 111 -8.24 -5.68 11.82
N ASP A 112 -8.77 -6.66 12.56
CA ASP A 112 -9.32 -6.44 13.91
C ASP A 112 -8.26 -6.01 14.94
N GLU A 113 -7.01 -6.44 14.75
CA GLU A 113 -5.89 -6.04 15.60
C GLU A 113 -5.35 -4.67 15.21
N VAL A 114 -5.06 -4.49 13.92
CA VAL A 114 -4.40 -3.30 13.40
C VAL A 114 -5.30 -2.07 13.43
N SER A 115 -6.62 -2.23 13.26
CA SER A 115 -7.58 -1.13 13.34
C SER A 115 -7.63 -0.44 14.71
N LYS A 116 -7.19 -1.12 15.77
CA LYS A 116 -7.13 -0.56 17.13
C LYS A 116 -5.90 0.33 17.36
N VAL A 117 -4.90 0.23 16.50
CA VAL A 117 -3.58 0.88 16.68
C VAL A 117 -3.31 1.91 15.59
N ALA A 118 -3.64 1.60 14.34
CA ALA A 118 -3.36 2.43 13.19
C ALA A 118 -4.18 3.73 13.18
N LYS A 119 -3.59 4.81 12.64
CA LYS A 119 -4.31 6.07 12.34
C LYS A 119 -5.38 5.86 11.26
N ALA A 120 -5.04 5.06 10.26
CA ALA A 120 -5.92 4.69 9.16
C ALA A 120 -5.54 3.33 8.61
N LEU A 121 -6.54 2.56 8.21
CA LEU A 121 -6.39 1.22 7.65
C LEU A 121 -7.42 1.03 6.54
N THR A 122 -6.98 0.55 5.38
CA THR A 122 -7.92 0.20 4.31
C THR A 122 -8.60 -1.14 4.60
N PRO A 123 -9.92 -1.24 4.41
CA PRO A 123 -10.63 -2.52 4.54
C PRO A 123 -10.37 -3.43 3.33
N VAL A 124 -10.54 -4.73 3.52
CA VAL A 124 -10.57 -5.74 2.46
C VAL A 124 -11.80 -6.63 2.67
N PRO A 125 -12.74 -6.67 1.72
CA PRO A 125 -12.84 -5.90 0.47
C PRO A 125 -13.26 -4.44 0.69
N GLY A 126 -13.22 -3.64 -0.39
CA GLY A 126 -13.78 -2.28 -0.42
C GLY A 126 -12.76 -1.15 -0.19
N GLY A 127 -11.47 -1.46 -0.04
CA GLY A 127 -10.39 -0.48 0.10
C GLY A 127 -9.65 -0.20 -1.22
N VAL A 128 -8.51 -0.85 -1.41
CA VAL A 128 -7.64 -0.65 -2.58
C VAL A 128 -8.28 -1.14 -3.89
N GLY A 129 -9.09 -2.19 -3.86
CA GLY A 129 -9.72 -2.76 -5.06
C GLY A 129 -10.50 -1.73 -5.89
N PRO A 130 -11.49 -1.02 -5.31
CA PRO A 130 -12.22 0.05 -6.01
C PRO A 130 -11.31 1.16 -6.53
N MET A 131 -10.25 1.50 -5.81
CA MET A 131 -9.28 2.51 -6.25
C MET A 131 -8.48 2.06 -7.46
N THR A 132 -8.18 0.78 -7.59
CA THR A 132 -7.52 0.23 -8.79
C THR A 132 -8.36 0.50 -10.04
N ILE A 133 -9.68 0.27 -9.97
CA ILE A 133 -10.61 0.53 -11.08
C ILE A 133 -10.69 2.02 -11.40
N ALA A 134 -10.84 2.87 -10.39
CA ALA A 134 -10.87 4.33 -10.57
C ALA A 134 -9.57 4.85 -11.22
N CYS A 135 -8.42 4.32 -10.82
CA CYS A 135 -7.12 4.70 -11.39
C CYS A 135 -6.94 4.16 -12.82
N LEU A 136 -7.52 3.02 -13.16
CA LEU A 136 -7.54 2.54 -14.55
C LEU A 136 -8.29 3.52 -15.45
N LEU A 137 -9.47 3.97 -15.06
CA LEU A 137 -10.24 4.96 -15.80
C LEU A 137 -9.48 6.28 -15.91
N LYS A 138 -8.89 6.76 -14.82
CA LYS A 138 -8.05 7.97 -14.81
C LYS A 138 -6.89 7.84 -15.80
N ASN A 139 -6.13 6.76 -15.75
CA ASN A 139 -5.00 6.52 -16.66
C ASN A 139 -5.46 6.47 -18.13
N THR A 140 -6.59 5.84 -18.41
CA THR A 140 -7.16 5.76 -19.76
C THR A 140 -7.47 7.16 -20.31
N ILE A 141 -8.10 8.01 -19.51
CA ILE A 141 -8.41 9.40 -19.89
C ILE A 141 -7.11 10.20 -20.13
N GLU A 142 -6.12 10.06 -19.26
CA GLU A 142 -4.85 10.77 -19.42
C GLU A 142 -4.07 10.29 -20.67
N CYS A 143 -4.08 8.98 -20.96
CA CYS A 143 -3.51 8.45 -22.19
C CYS A 143 -4.21 9.00 -23.43
N PHE A 144 -5.55 9.05 -23.42
CA PHE A 144 -6.31 9.63 -24.52
C PHE A 144 -5.98 11.11 -24.74
N LYS A 145 -5.96 11.92 -23.69
CA LYS A 145 -5.60 13.34 -23.79
C LYS A 145 -4.19 13.55 -24.38
N ARG A 146 -3.23 12.67 -24.06
CA ARG A 146 -1.88 12.71 -24.61
C ARG A 146 -1.83 12.33 -26.08
N SER A 147 -2.69 11.43 -26.55
CA SER A 147 -2.75 11.01 -27.94
C SER A 147 -3.31 12.10 -28.87
N LEU A 148 -3.95 13.15 -28.32
CA LEU A 148 -4.49 14.28 -29.05
C LEU A 148 -3.48 15.44 -29.23
N LYS A 149 -2.30 15.34 -28.61
CA LYS A 149 -1.19 16.32 -28.72
C LYS A 149 -0.16 15.84 -29.72
#